data_281bc188f5f9ab211b0ba0a4626b82e2
#
_entry.id   281bc188f5f9ab211b0ba0a4626b82e2
#
_cell.length_a   1.000
_cell.length_b   1.000
_cell.length_c   1.000
_cell.angle_alpha   90.00
_cell.angle_beta   90.00
_cell.angle_gamma   90.00
#
_symmetry.space_group_name_H-M   'P 1'
#
loop_
_entity.id
_entity.type
_entity.pdbx_description
1 polymer ?
#
loop_
_entity_poly.entity_id
_entity_poly.type
_entity_poly.pdbx_seq_one_letter_code
_entity_poly.pdbx_strand_id
1 'polypeptide(L)'
;KEATSSQLKIIIPDTEEGSYPIRVRIGTKEAESPLFTYLHTVTLTTSSLTPARGKAGEEVVISGEGFGTTVEENMVSINGKQATVKVVTATTLTIIAPENPSGTYPVKVTVADKTIENLSFTYEDLSYTVATVAGNSATTSTDGKGTAASFKFPQGLALAPNGDIWIAERGNNVIRKMDQEY
;
A
#
# COMPACT_ATOMS: atom_id res chain seq x y z
N LYS A 1 34.23 -30.43 0.95
CA LYS A 1 35.10 -30.69 -0.20
C LYS A 1 35.32 -32.20 -0.28
N GLU A 2 34.87 -32.79 -1.35
CA GLU A 2 35.12 -34.21 -1.62
C GLU A 2 35.93 -34.31 -2.91
N ALA A 3 36.94 -35.13 -2.89
CA ALA A 3 37.78 -35.39 -4.06
C ALA A 3 37.94 -36.89 -4.27
N THR A 4 37.85 -37.32 -5.50
CA THR A 4 38.21 -38.66 -5.95
C THR A 4 39.35 -38.55 -6.94
N SER A 5 39.87 -39.68 -7.43
CA SER A 5 40.95 -39.68 -8.43
C SER A 5 40.56 -38.95 -9.75
N SER A 6 39.29 -38.77 -10.02
CA SER A 6 38.77 -38.16 -11.26
C SER A 6 37.79 -37.02 -11.07
N GLN A 7 37.37 -36.70 -9.83
CA GLN A 7 36.40 -35.68 -9.54
C GLN A 7 36.75 -34.85 -8.32
N LEU A 8 36.53 -33.55 -8.40
CA LEU A 8 36.63 -32.61 -7.30
C LEU A 8 35.27 -31.91 -7.13
N LYS A 9 34.60 -32.12 -6.00
CA LYS A 9 33.39 -31.43 -5.62
C LYS A 9 33.74 -30.19 -4.79
N ILE A 10 33.36 -29.05 -5.27
CA ILE A 10 33.58 -27.75 -4.59
C ILE A 10 32.25 -27.12 -4.25
N ILE A 11 32.24 -26.31 -3.21
CA ILE A 11 31.13 -25.39 -2.90
C ILE A 11 31.55 -24.03 -3.45
N ILE A 12 30.74 -23.47 -4.33
CA ILE A 12 30.95 -22.12 -4.85
C ILE A 12 30.64 -21.15 -3.71
N PRO A 13 31.55 -20.23 -3.35
CA PRO A 13 31.27 -19.18 -2.40
C PRO A 13 30.22 -18.22 -2.98
N ASP A 14 29.50 -17.53 -2.10
CA ASP A 14 28.63 -16.44 -2.50
C ASP A 14 29.50 -15.32 -3.10
N THR A 15 29.21 -14.93 -4.32
CA THR A 15 29.98 -13.94 -5.08
C THR A 15 29.07 -13.19 -6.03
N GLU A 16 29.56 -12.11 -6.60
CA GLU A 16 28.83 -11.32 -7.60
C GLU A 16 28.58 -12.16 -8.87
N GLU A 17 27.52 -11.84 -9.60
CA GLU A 17 27.26 -12.45 -10.90
C GLU A 17 28.41 -12.19 -11.85
N GLY A 18 28.79 -13.21 -12.58
CA GLY A 18 29.89 -13.09 -13.52
C GLY A 18 30.43 -14.43 -13.99
N SER A 19 31.43 -14.36 -14.86
CA SER A 19 32.12 -15.53 -15.36
C SER A 19 33.53 -15.58 -14.78
N TYR A 20 33.80 -16.61 -14.00
CA TYR A 20 35.05 -16.78 -13.25
C TYR A 20 35.73 -18.09 -13.61
N PRO A 21 37.08 -18.12 -13.73
CA PRO A 21 37.79 -19.35 -13.84
C PRO A 21 37.87 -20.08 -12.50
N ILE A 22 37.70 -21.38 -12.48
CA ILE A 22 37.98 -22.20 -11.30
C ILE A 22 39.45 -22.59 -11.34
N ARG A 23 40.22 -22.14 -10.35
CA ARG A 23 41.63 -22.50 -10.19
C ARG A 23 41.78 -23.63 -9.19
N VAL A 24 42.46 -24.70 -9.62
CA VAL A 24 42.76 -25.85 -8.77
C VAL A 24 44.26 -25.91 -8.60
N ARG A 25 44.73 -25.95 -7.34
CA ARG A 25 46.14 -26.07 -7.00
C ARG A 25 46.41 -27.33 -6.16
N ILE A 26 47.35 -28.14 -6.60
CA ILE A 26 47.82 -29.32 -5.87
C ILE A 26 49.33 -29.25 -5.78
N GLY A 27 49.84 -28.96 -4.58
CA GLY A 27 51.27 -28.68 -4.36
C GLY A 27 51.74 -27.47 -5.16
N THR A 28 52.70 -27.65 -6.07
CA THR A 28 53.22 -26.60 -6.96
C THR A 28 52.53 -26.57 -8.33
N LYS A 29 51.64 -27.52 -8.61
CA LYS A 29 50.90 -27.56 -9.88
C LYS A 29 49.59 -26.82 -9.77
N GLU A 30 49.30 -26.02 -10.78
CA GLU A 30 48.08 -25.27 -10.90
C GLU A 30 47.41 -25.57 -12.26
N ALA A 31 46.10 -25.65 -12.26
CA ALA A 31 45.28 -25.76 -13.47
C ALA A 31 44.09 -24.81 -13.34
N GLU A 32 43.69 -24.24 -14.47
CA GLU A 32 42.54 -23.33 -14.58
C GLU A 32 41.50 -23.95 -15.50
N SER A 33 40.24 -23.92 -15.08
CA SER A 33 39.12 -24.39 -15.90
C SER A 33 38.73 -23.36 -16.97
N PRO A 34 37.91 -23.72 -17.96
CA PRO A 34 37.09 -22.78 -18.69
C PRO A 34 36.26 -21.93 -17.73
N LEU A 35 35.81 -20.77 -18.20
CA LEU A 35 34.98 -19.85 -17.37
C LEU A 35 33.74 -20.57 -16.86
N PHE A 36 33.50 -20.44 -15.55
CA PHE A 36 32.26 -20.83 -14.88
C PHE A 36 31.41 -19.59 -14.71
N THR A 37 30.18 -19.59 -15.22
CA THR A 37 29.26 -18.48 -15.06
C THR A 37 28.45 -18.68 -13.77
N TYR A 38 28.62 -17.79 -12.83
CA TYR A 38 27.80 -17.71 -11.63
C TYR A 38 26.60 -16.80 -11.91
N LEU A 39 25.41 -17.36 -11.76
CA LEU A 39 24.15 -16.64 -11.87
C LEU A 39 23.48 -16.66 -10.49
N HIS A 40 23.26 -15.50 -9.93
CA HIS A 40 22.47 -15.36 -8.72
C HIS A 40 20.98 -15.36 -9.09
N THR A 41 20.33 -16.50 -8.96
CA THR A 41 18.89 -16.59 -9.21
C THR A 41 18.13 -16.03 -8.02
N VAL A 42 17.97 -14.71 -7.95
CA VAL A 42 17.03 -14.12 -7.00
C VAL A 42 15.61 -14.49 -7.42
N THR A 43 14.90 -15.16 -6.53
CA THR A 43 13.50 -15.50 -6.76
C THR A 43 12.64 -14.29 -6.33
N LEU A 44 11.87 -13.75 -7.26
CA LEU A 44 10.89 -12.71 -6.92
C LEU A 44 9.81 -13.31 -6.02
N THR A 45 9.64 -12.76 -4.82
CA THR A 45 8.59 -13.12 -3.88
C THR A 45 7.93 -11.88 -3.31
N THR A 46 6.66 -11.99 -2.93
CA THR A 46 5.96 -10.97 -2.15
C THR A 46 5.26 -11.64 -0.97
N SER A 47 5.36 -11.05 0.21
CA SER A 47 4.90 -11.64 1.47
C SER A 47 3.76 -10.86 2.13
N SER A 48 3.76 -9.54 2.02
CA SER A 48 2.74 -8.68 2.61
C SER A 48 2.57 -7.35 1.88
N LEU A 49 1.42 -6.73 2.12
CA LEU A 49 1.04 -5.42 1.63
C LEU A 49 0.54 -4.59 2.83
N THR A 50 1.10 -3.41 3.05
CA THR A 50 0.74 -2.57 4.21
C THR A 50 0.65 -1.09 3.81
N PRO A 51 -0.51 -0.44 3.99
CA PRO A 51 -1.80 -1.05 4.34
C PRO A 51 -2.36 -1.94 3.21
N ALA A 52 -3.17 -2.95 3.57
CA ALA A 52 -3.82 -3.82 2.58
C ALA A 52 -5.15 -3.23 2.05
N ARG A 53 -5.54 -2.07 2.58
CA ARG A 53 -6.73 -1.30 2.15
C ARG A 53 -6.47 0.19 2.27
N GLY A 54 -7.20 0.98 1.49
CA GLY A 54 -7.08 2.43 1.51
C GLY A 54 -7.66 3.05 0.24
N LYS A 55 -7.17 4.21 -0.13
CA LYS A 55 -7.66 5.03 -1.24
C LYS A 55 -6.61 5.16 -2.33
N ALA A 56 -7.04 5.66 -3.47
CA ALA A 56 -6.12 6.12 -4.49
C ALA A 56 -5.22 7.25 -3.94
N GLY A 57 -3.96 7.24 -4.33
CA GLY A 57 -2.96 8.21 -3.90
C GLY A 57 -2.27 7.89 -2.56
N GLU A 58 -2.71 6.88 -1.83
CA GLU A 58 -2.05 6.45 -0.59
C GLU A 58 -0.76 5.67 -0.86
N GLU A 59 0.19 5.83 0.06
CA GLU A 59 1.42 5.05 0.05
C GLU A 59 1.17 3.64 0.58
N VAL A 60 1.66 2.66 -0.16
CA VAL A 60 1.53 1.24 0.18
C VAL A 60 2.89 0.59 0.09
N VAL A 61 3.26 -0.17 1.12
CA VAL A 61 4.52 -0.91 1.18
C VAL A 61 4.27 -2.37 0.85
N ILE A 62 4.96 -2.88 -0.14
CA ILE A 62 5.01 -4.30 -0.50
C ILE A 62 6.30 -4.87 0.07
N SER A 63 6.20 -5.90 0.91
CA SER A 63 7.36 -6.63 1.42
C SER A 63 7.60 -7.89 0.59
N GLY A 64 8.86 -8.24 0.40
CA GLY A 64 9.25 -9.39 -0.43
C GLY A 64 10.75 -9.49 -0.62
N GLU A 65 11.16 -10.24 -1.63
CA GLU A 65 12.56 -10.40 -2.04
C GLU A 65 12.65 -10.43 -3.57
N GLY A 66 13.82 -10.17 -4.11
CA GLY A 66 14.06 -10.21 -5.55
C GLY A 66 13.60 -8.98 -6.30
N PHE A 67 13.42 -7.88 -5.60
CA PHE A 67 13.15 -6.59 -6.24
C PHE A 67 14.38 -6.07 -6.99
N GLY A 68 14.13 -5.30 -8.04
CA GLY A 68 15.18 -4.56 -8.75
C GLY A 68 15.79 -3.48 -7.86
N THR A 69 16.94 -2.98 -8.23
CA THR A 69 17.72 -2.02 -7.42
C THR A 69 17.29 -0.58 -7.62
N THR A 70 16.57 -0.29 -8.70
CA THR A 70 16.04 1.04 -9.04
C THR A 70 14.51 1.01 -9.17
N VAL A 71 13.87 2.17 -9.13
CA VAL A 71 12.40 2.27 -9.26
C VAL A 71 11.92 1.81 -10.64
N GLU A 72 12.72 2.03 -11.67
CA GLU A 72 12.41 1.72 -13.07
C GLU A 72 12.42 0.21 -13.35
N GLU A 73 13.21 -0.55 -12.59
CA GLU A 73 13.30 -2.01 -12.71
C GLU A 73 12.08 -2.73 -12.12
N ASN A 74 11.28 -2.02 -11.33
CA ASN A 74 10.13 -2.57 -10.62
C ASN A 74 8.83 -2.01 -11.19
N MET A 75 8.05 -2.83 -11.84
CA MET A 75 6.72 -2.46 -12.30
C MET A 75 5.66 -3.05 -11.36
N VAL A 76 4.79 -2.19 -10.84
CA VAL A 76 3.67 -2.61 -10.01
C VAL A 76 2.36 -2.12 -10.63
N SER A 77 1.37 -2.98 -10.68
CA SER A 77 0.02 -2.60 -11.11
C SER A 77 -1.04 -3.17 -10.17
N ILE A 78 -2.15 -2.44 -10.03
CA ILE A 78 -3.33 -2.86 -9.29
C ILE A 78 -4.52 -2.77 -10.24
N ASN A 79 -5.23 -3.87 -10.45
CA ASN A 79 -6.32 -3.96 -11.44
C ASN A 79 -5.85 -3.54 -12.85
N GLY A 80 -4.62 -3.90 -13.23
CA GLY A 80 -4.02 -3.54 -14.52
C GLY A 80 -3.60 -2.07 -14.65
N LYS A 81 -3.86 -1.21 -13.66
CA LYS A 81 -3.41 0.18 -13.66
C LYS A 81 -2.05 0.30 -12.99
N GLN A 82 -1.12 0.97 -13.66
CA GLN A 82 0.25 1.17 -13.17
C GLN A 82 0.26 1.99 -11.88
N ALA A 83 0.93 1.48 -10.86
CA ALA A 83 1.27 2.21 -9.64
C ALA A 83 2.61 2.94 -9.82
N THR A 84 2.78 4.06 -9.14
CA THR A 84 4.07 4.76 -9.11
C THR A 84 4.94 4.15 -8.02
N VAL A 85 6.08 3.58 -8.37
CA VAL A 85 7.08 3.13 -7.40
C VAL A 85 7.87 4.33 -6.92
N LYS A 86 7.92 4.59 -5.62
CA LYS A 86 8.62 5.73 -5.00
C LYS A 86 9.96 5.35 -4.40
N VAL A 87 9.99 4.23 -3.69
CA VAL A 87 11.19 3.78 -2.97
C VAL A 87 11.35 2.28 -3.17
N VAL A 88 12.59 1.86 -3.37
CA VAL A 88 13.01 0.47 -3.49
C VAL A 88 14.08 0.18 -2.45
N THR A 89 13.94 -0.94 -1.77
CA THR A 89 14.98 -1.56 -0.95
C THR A 89 15.13 -3.03 -1.33
N ALA A 90 16.08 -3.73 -0.73
CA ALA A 90 16.25 -5.16 -1.01
C ALA A 90 15.00 -6.01 -0.67
N THR A 91 14.17 -5.53 0.27
CA THR A 91 13.04 -6.29 0.82
C THR A 91 11.69 -5.54 0.78
N THR A 92 11.66 -4.32 0.27
CA THR A 92 10.43 -3.52 0.21
C THR A 92 10.33 -2.67 -1.04
N LEU A 93 9.09 -2.51 -1.57
CA LEU A 93 8.72 -1.50 -2.54
C LEU A 93 7.68 -0.57 -1.91
N THR A 94 7.90 0.73 -1.93
CA THR A 94 6.89 1.73 -1.58
C THR A 94 6.27 2.25 -2.87
N ILE A 95 4.97 2.11 -3.00
CA ILE A 95 4.20 2.55 -4.17
C ILE A 95 3.12 3.55 -3.79
N ILE A 96 2.63 4.30 -4.78
CA ILE A 96 1.38 5.06 -4.70
C ILE A 96 0.28 4.24 -5.37
N ALA A 97 -0.79 3.96 -4.64
CA ALA A 97 -1.95 3.25 -5.17
C ALA A 97 -2.61 4.05 -6.31
N PRO A 98 -2.76 3.46 -7.53
CA PRO A 98 -3.41 4.15 -8.65
C PRO A 98 -4.93 4.28 -8.42
N GLU A 99 -5.57 5.17 -9.18
CA GLU A 99 -7.02 5.30 -9.10
C GLU A 99 -7.74 4.04 -9.57
N ASN A 100 -8.63 3.52 -8.73
CA ASN A 100 -9.53 2.41 -9.05
C ASN A 100 -10.90 2.64 -8.37
N PRO A 101 -11.97 2.05 -8.89
CA PRO A 101 -13.23 1.95 -8.16
C PRO A 101 -13.06 1.21 -6.84
N SER A 102 -14.00 1.38 -5.91
CA SER A 102 -14.06 0.58 -4.69
C SER A 102 -14.12 -0.91 -5.01
N GLY A 103 -13.44 -1.72 -4.23
CA GLY A 103 -13.34 -3.16 -4.46
C GLY A 103 -11.94 -3.71 -4.14
N THR A 104 -11.82 -5.03 -4.16
CA THR A 104 -10.55 -5.73 -3.93
C THR A 104 -9.97 -6.20 -5.26
N TYR A 105 -8.73 -5.82 -5.51
CA TYR A 105 -8.04 -6.09 -6.77
C TYR A 105 -6.68 -6.71 -6.55
N PRO A 106 -6.23 -7.59 -7.46
CA PRO A 106 -4.91 -8.18 -7.40
C PRO A 106 -3.83 -7.12 -7.59
N VAL A 107 -2.74 -7.30 -6.87
CA VAL A 107 -1.49 -6.52 -7.00
C VAL A 107 -0.48 -7.37 -7.74
N LYS A 108 -0.05 -6.88 -8.88
CA LYS A 108 0.91 -7.52 -9.75
C LYS A 108 2.24 -6.80 -9.66
N VAL A 109 3.30 -7.53 -9.33
CA VAL A 109 4.68 -7.04 -9.30
C VAL A 109 5.47 -7.73 -10.39
N THR A 110 6.18 -6.96 -11.21
CA THR A 110 7.05 -7.47 -12.28
C THR A 110 8.43 -6.86 -12.14
N VAL A 111 9.44 -7.73 -12.16
CA VAL A 111 10.86 -7.36 -12.16
C VAL A 111 11.54 -8.14 -13.27
N ALA A 112 12.12 -7.45 -14.25
CA ALA A 112 12.63 -8.05 -15.48
C ALA A 112 11.57 -8.92 -16.18
N ASP A 113 11.80 -10.22 -16.30
CA ASP A 113 10.91 -11.21 -16.91
C ASP A 113 10.03 -11.95 -15.90
N LYS A 114 10.21 -11.70 -14.60
CA LYS A 114 9.49 -12.37 -13.51
C LYS A 114 8.29 -11.56 -13.06
N THR A 115 7.17 -12.24 -12.86
CA THR A 115 5.92 -11.64 -12.40
C THR A 115 5.32 -12.46 -11.27
N ILE A 116 4.81 -11.78 -10.24
CA ILE A 116 4.07 -12.37 -9.13
C ILE A 116 2.77 -11.59 -8.88
N GLU A 117 1.70 -12.32 -8.53
CA GLU A 117 0.36 -11.78 -8.27
C GLU A 117 -0.31 -12.62 -7.18
N ASN A 118 0.17 -12.47 -5.94
CA ASN A 118 -0.31 -13.22 -4.78
C ASN A 118 -0.85 -12.32 -3.66
N LEU A 119 -0.85 -11.01 -3.87
CA LEU A 119 -1.38 -10.01 -2.94
C LEU A 119 -2.59 -9.30 -3.55
N SER A 120 -3.42 -8.73 -2.70
CA SER A 120 -4.54 -7.91 -3.12
C SER A 120 -4.65 -6.64 -2.28
N PHE A 121 -5.11 -5.56 -2.92
CA PHE A 121 -5.39 -4.27 -2.28
C PHE A 121 -6.89 -3.96 -2.38
N THR A 122 -7.47 -3.53 -1.25
CA THR A 122 -8.89 -3.15 -1.19
C THR A 122 -9.03 -1.64 -1.23
N TYR A 123 -9.63 -1.12 -2.31
CA TYR A 123 -10.03 0.29 -2.39
C TYR A 123 -11.31 0.50 -1.61
N GLU A 124 -11.25 1.40 -0.64
CA GLU A 124 -12.39 1.77 0.19
C GLU A 124 -13.28 2.78 -0.53
N ASP A 125 -14.58 2.57 -0.44
CA ASP A 125 -15.56 3.55 -0.89
C ASP A 125 -15.77 4.59 0.22
N LEU A 126 -15.58 5.85 -0.12
CA LEU A 126 -15.98 6.96 0.73
C LEU A 126 -17.42 7.38 0.37
N SER A 127 -18.35 6.46 0.47
CA SER A 127 -19.75 6.86 0.43
C SER A 127 -20.08 7.63 1.72
N TYR A 128 -20.25 8.92 1.60
CA TYR A 128 -20.80 9.73 2.68
C TYR A 128 -22.31 9.65 2.62
N THR A 129 -22.94 9.17 3.69
CA THR A 129 -24.39 9.26 3.85
C THR A 129 -24.71 10.57 4.52
N VAL A 130 -25.52 11.41 3.87
CA VAL A 130 -26.08 12.61 4.49
C VAL A 130 -27.47 12.26 5.00
N ALA A 131 -27.68 12.45 6.31
CA ALA A 131 -28.97 12.25 6.94
C ALA A 131 -29.38 13.50 7.72
N THR A 132 -30.70 13.77 7.78
CA THR A 132 -31.23 14.82 8.65
C THR A 132 -31.15 14.36 10.10
N VAL A 133 -30.34 15.02 10.89
CA VAL A 133 -30.18 14.74 12.31
C VAL A 133 -31.27 15.39 13.15
N ALA A 134 -31.62 16.66 12.85
CA ALA A 134 -32.68 17.38 13.51
C ALA A 134 -33.31 18.39 12.54
N GLY A 135 -34.58 18.67 12.77
CA GLY A 135 -35.35 19.67 12.01
C GLY A 135 -36.35 19.04 11.04
N ASN A 136 -37.30 19.82 10.64
CA ASN A 136 -38.30 19.56 9.62
C ASN A 136 -38.47 20.82 8.73
N SER A 137 -39.35 20.74 7.75
CA SER A 137 -39.59 21.86 6.81
C SER A 137 -40.37 23.03 7.40
N ALA A 138 -40.78 22.99 8.67
CA ALA A 138 -41.50 24.10 9.30
C ALA A 138 -40.61 25.32 9.51
N THR A 139 -41.16 26.49 9.28
CA THR A 139 -40.48 27.78 9.46
C THR A 139 -40.60 28.34 10.89
N THR A 140 -40.98 27.49 11.82
CA THR A 140 -41.04 27.80 13.26
C THR A 140 -39.73 27.47 13.95
N SER A 141 -39.58 27.84 15.21
CA SER A 141 -38.47 27.42 16.05
C SER A 141 -39.07 26.63 17.23
N THR A 142 -39.01 25.34 17.15
CA THR A 142 -39.59 24.44 18.15
C THR A 142 -38.53 23.52 18.67
N ASP A 143 -38.45 23.34 19.98
CA ASP A 143 -37.57 22.37 20.60
C ASP A 143 -38.16 20.96 20.47
N GLY A 144 -37.31 19.98 20.28
CA GLY A 144 -37.70 18.60 20.15
C GLY A 144 -36.55 17.73 19.69
N LYS A 145 -36.75 16.40 19.72
CA LYS A 145 -35.78 15.42 19.28
C LYS A 145 -35.98 15.10 17.79
N GLY A 146 -34.86 15.07 17.05
CA GLY A 146 -34.87 14.73 15.63
C GLY A 146 -35.82 15.63 14.81
N THR A 147 -36.70 15.05 14.05
CA THR A 147 -37.67 15.74 13.18
C THR A 147 -38.82 16.44 13.93
N ALA A 148 -38.92 16.29 15.26
CA ALA A 148 -39.84 17.07 16.09
C ALA A 148 -39.34 18.51 16.32
N ALA A 149 -38.05 18.75 16.16
CA ALA A 149 -37.48 20.10 16.19
C ALA A 149 -37.77 20.85 14.89
N SER A 150 -37.76 22.16 14.96
CA SER A 150 -37.74 23.05 13.78
C SER A 150 -36.83 24.23 13.99
N PHE A 151 -36.25 24.75 12.89
CA PHE A 151 -35.32 25.87 12.92
C PHE A 151 -35.75 26.95 11.94
N LYS A 152 -35.57 28.19 12.33
CA LYS A 152 -35.93 29.33 11.51
C LYS A 152 -34.69 30.10 11.05
N PHE A 153 -34.33 29.91 9.79
CA PHE A 153 -33.13 30.50 9.15
C PHE A 153 -31.84 30.25 9.97
N PRO A 154 -31.45 29.00 10.20
CA PRO A 154 -30.16 28.68 10.81
C PRO A 154 -29.02 29.15 9.89
N GLN A 155 -28.05 29.90 10.41
CA GLN A 155 -26.96 30.49 9.63
C GLN A 155 -25.56 30.06 10.09
N GLY A 156 -25.42 29.60 11.32
CA GLY A 156 -24.12 29.23 11.88
C GLY A 156 -24.20 27.97 12.72
N LEU A 157 -23.14 27.17 12.65
CA LEU A 157 -22.94 25.97 13.45
C LEU A 157 -21.57 26.04 14.12
N ALA A 158 -21.51 25.62 15.39
CA ALA A 158 -20.25 25.40 16.10
C ALA A 158 -20.32 24.13 16.91
N LEU A 159 -19.25 23.33 16.81
CA LEU A 159 -19.08 22.12 17.59
C LEU A 159 -18.34 22.45 18.89
N ALA A 160 -18.94 22.13 20.03
CA ALA A 160 -18.29 22.26 21.34
C ALA A 160 -17.36 21.07 21.62
N PRO A 161 -16.35 21.21 22.51
CA PRO A 161 -15.43 20.11 22.85
C PRO A 161 -16.10 18.85 23.43
N ASN A 162 -17.29 19.01 24.03
CA ASN A 162 -18.09 17.90 24.56
C ASN A 162 -18.97 17.21 23.49
N GLY A 163 -18.91 17.67 22.22
CA GLY A 163 -19.71 17.11 21.13
C GLY A 163 -21.08 17.74 20.92
N ASP A 164 -21.50 18.69 21.76
CA ASP A 164 -22.74 19.48 21.54
C ASP A 164 -22.57 20.38 20.33
N ILE A 165 -23.65 20.59 19.57
CA ILE A 165 -23.69 21.49 18.42
C ILE A 165 -24.50 22.75 18.80
N TRP A 166 -23.88 23.90 18.65
CA TRP A 166 -24.54 25.18 18.81
C TRP A 166 -25.01 25.72 17.45
N ILE A 167 -26.24 26.16 17.39
CA ILE A 167 -26.92 26.58 16.15
C ILE A 167 -27.41 28.02 16.33
N ALA A 168 -26.89 28.91 15.50
CA ALA A 168 -27.36 30.31 15.47
C ALA A 168 -28.57 30.43 14.52
N GLU A 169 -29.73 30.73 15.07
CA GLU A 169 -30.95 30.99 14.31
C GLU A 169 -31.18 32.50 14.13
N ARG A 170 -30.91 33.02 12.95
CA ARG A 170 -31.15 34.42 12.62
C ARG A 170 -32.63 34.76 12.66
N GLY A 171 -33.51 33.86 12.24
CA GLY A 171 -34.94 34.15 12.13
C GLY A 171 -35.66 34.35 13.45
N ASN A 172 -35.07 33.99 14.60
CA ASN A 172 -35.60 34.14 15.94
C ASN A 172 -34.65 34.89 16.90
N ASN A 173 -33.46 35.28 16.43
CA ASN A 173 -32.42 35.91 17.24
C ASN A 173 -32.03 35.09 18.47
N VAL A 174 -31.89 33.75 18.32
CA VAL A 174 -31.53 32.82 19.39
C VAL A 174 -30.38 31.95 18.98
N ILE A 175 -29.67 31.45 19.98
CA ILE A 175 -28.70 30.36 19.82
C ILE A 175 -29.30 29.13 20.48
N ARG A 176 -29.40 28.03 19.73
CA ARG A 176 -29.88 26.74 20.21
C ARG A 176 -28.76 25.77 20.40
N LYS A 177 -28.94 24.84 21.29
CA LYS A 177 -28.02 23.73 21.56
C LYS A 177 -28.67 22.42 21.14
N MET A 178 -27.92 21.59 20.46
CA MET A 178 -28.27 20.21 20.19
C MET A 178 -27.23 19.35 20.91
N ASP A 179 -27.66 18.47 21.80
CA ASP A 179 -26.81 17.50 22.47
C ASP A 179 -26.62 16.24 21.61
N GLN A 180 -25.89 15.26 22.12
CA GLN A 180 -25.58 14.01 21.40
C GLN A 180 -26.74 13.02 21.39
N GLU A 181 -27.89 13.32 22.02
CA GLU A 181 -29.09 12.44 22.05
C GLU A 181 -30.13 12.79 20.96
N TYR A 182 -29.70 13.44 19.89
CA TYR A 182 -30.54 13.93 18.79
C TYR A 182 -31.30 12.82 18.04
#